data_83d1bc7c98a6731760df9f9ba969ac8a
#
_entry.id   83d1bc7c98a6731760df9f9ba969ac8a
#
_cell.length_a   1.000
_cell.length_b   1.000
_cell.length_c   1.000
_cell.angle_alpha   90.00
_cell.angle_beta   90.00
_cell.angle_gamma   90.00
#
_symmetry.space_group_name_H-M   'P 1'
#
loop_
_entity.id
_entity.type
_entity.pdbx_description
1 polymer ?
#
loop_
_entity_poly.entity_id
_entity_poly.type
_entity_poly.pdbx_seq_one_letter_code
_entity_poly.pdbx_strand_id
1 'polypeptide(L)'
;MKNTQKKELAVCGYEAVMAIARTNPGKIKRFYYAEERVNAVGEICRTLAKRKSPYNKVSDPELEKLCGSVHHQGVVAMIDQPEIEPLTSDITEEWLHKKQSALLLDRVGNANNLGAIVRSAAFFGFKNVIIPMDEAQSSVTTSSYRVAQGGMEYVNIYSVKSISRLLEAMKGKMVRFGTDVNAKQPVGKIRELSGNKPALIVLGNEEHGISKEVKQNCDELIIIPFTSNFDEKVERPIESLNVAQAAAIVLYECRK
;
A
#
# COMPACT_ATOMS: atom_id res chain seq x y z
N MET A 1 -31.07 -1.71 -21.48
CA MET A 1 -29.61 -1.91 -21.39
C MET A 1 -29.08 -0.95 -20.34
N LYS A 2 -28.71 -1.42 -19.15
CA LYS A 2 -28.08 -0.57 -18.13
C LYS A 2 -26.64 -0.30 -18.58
N ASN A 3 -26.35 0.95 -18.93
CA ASN A 3 -25.01 1.44 -19.18
C ASN A 3 -24.23 1.35 -17.85
N THR A 4 -23.48 0.28 -17.66
CA THR A 4 -22.49 0.17 -16.59
C THR A 4 -21.34 1.08 -17.02
N GLN A 5 -21.41 2.37 -16.66
CA GLN A 5 -20.24 3.25 -16.77
C GLN A 5 -19.09 2.59 -16.00
N LYS A 6 -18.07 2.15 -16.71
CA LYS A 6 -16.82 1.69 -16.08
C LYS A 6 -16.34 2.82 -15.17
N LYS A 7 -16.26 2.53 -13.88
CA LYS A 7 -15.71 3.49 -12.93
C LYS A 7 -14.25 3.73 -13.29
N GLU A 8 -13.91 4.97 -13.60
CA GLU A 8 -12.52 5.39 -13.83
C GLU A 8 -11.94 5.97 -12.55
N LEU A 9 -10.65 5.81 -12.37
CA LEU A 9 -9.85 6.40 -11.30
C LEU A 9 -8.93 7.46 -11.90
N ALA A 10 -8.91 8.66 -11.32
CA ALA A 10 -7.92 9.68 -11.64
C ALA A 10 -6.64 9.44 -10.84
N VAL A 11 -5.55 9.16 -11.50
CA VAL A 11 -4.22 9.12 -10.89
C VAL A 11 -3.53 10.45 -11.12
N CYS A 12 -3.14 11.13 -10.05
CA CYS A 12 -2.44 12.40 -10.09
C CYS A 12 -1.10 12.35 -9.34
N GLY A 13 -0.23 13.32 -9.63
CA GLY A 13 1.14 13.37 -9.14
C GLY A 13 2.12 12.78 -10.13
N TYR A 14 3.20 13.53 -10.38
CA TYR A 14 4.14 13.25 -11.48
C TYR A 14 4.71 11.82 -11.40
N GLU A 15 5.27 11.43 -10.26
CA GLU A 15 5.87 10.09 -10.11
C GLU A 15 4.85 8.95 -10.22
N ALA A 16 3.63 9.14 -9.73
CA ALA A 16 2.58 8.12 -9.84
C ALA A 16 2.20 7.87 -11.31
N VAL A 17 1.98 8.95 -12.07
CA VAL A 17 1.64 8.86 -13.50
C VAL A 17 2.79 8.31 -14.32
N MET A 18 4.02 8.76 -14.06
CA MET A 18 5.20 8.29 -14.77
C MET A 18 5.52 6.82 -14.47
N ALA A 19 5.24 6.34 -13.28
CA ALA A 19 5.37 4.92 -12.96
C ALA A 19 4.43 4.07 -13.82
N ILE A 20 3.14 4.42 -13.93
CA ILE A 20 2.21 3.74 -14.83
C ILE A 20 2.69 3.79 -16.28
N ALA A 21 3.15 4.95 -16.74
CA ALA A 21 3.62 5.11 -18.11
C ALA A 21 4.84 4.22 -18.44
N ARG A 22 5.71 3.98 -17.47
CA ARG A 22 6.91 3.13 -17.62
C ARG A 22 6.58 1.64 -17.52
N THR A 23 5.72 1.24 -16.58
CA THR A 23 5.47 -0.18 -16.28
C THR A 23 4.33 -0.75 -17.12
N ASN A 24 3.23 -0.02 -17.23
CA ASN A 24 2.04 -0.46 -17.95
C ASN A 24 1.28 0.72 -18.59
N PRO A 25 1.82 1.33 -19.66
CA PRO A 25 1.15 2.45 -20.36
C PRO A 25 -0.23 2.08 -20.88
N GLY A 26 -0.54 0.78 -20.99
CA GLY A 26 -1.85 0.26 -21.39
C GLY A 26 -2.97 0.57 -20.41
N LYS A 27 -2.67 0.79 -19.14
CA LYS A 27 -3.63 1.21 -18.14
C LYS A 27 -4.17 2.62 -18.42
N ILE A 28 -3.39 3.50 -19.07
CA ILE A 28 -3.78 4.90 -19.29
C ILE A 28 -4.81 4.98 -20.41
N LYS A 29 -6.03 5.36 -20.06
CA LYS A 29 -7.15 5.59 -20.98
C LYS A 29 -7.13 6.99 -21.56
N ARG A 30 -6.87 7.98 -20.72
CA ARG A 30 -6.78 9.40 -21.06
C ARG A 30 -5.69 10.04 -20.20
N PHE A 31 -4.99 11.02 -20.78
CA PHE A 31 -3.93 11.71 -20.08
C PHE A 31 -4.07 13.23 -20.24
N TYR A 32 -3.85 13.96 -19.16
CA TYR A 32 -3.98 15.41 -19.10
C TYR A 32 -2.73 15.99 -18.44
N TYR A 33 -2.24 17.10 -18.97
CA TYR A 33 -1.02 17.74 -18.47
C TYR A 33 -1.06 19.26 -18.61
N ALA A 34 -0.41 19.96 -17.69
CA ALA A 34 -0.27 21.41 -17.70
C ALA A 34 0.86 21.86 -18.63
N GLU A 35 0.87 23.17 -19.00
CA GLU A 35 1.85 23.77 -19.89
C GLU A 35 3.30 23.51 -19.45
N GLU A 36 3.59 23.66 -18.14
CA GLU A 36 4.94 23.48 -17.61
C GLU A 36 5.45 22.03 -17.72
N ARG A 37 4.60 21.07 -18.03
CA ARG A 37 4.96 19.65 -18.18
C ARG A 37 5.19 19.20 -19.61
N VAL A 38 4.93 20.05 -20.62
CA VAL A 38 5.04 19.71 -22.04
C VAL A 38 6.35 18.99 -22.39
N ASN A 39 7.48 19.51 -21.92
CA ASN A 39 8.80 18.93 -22.20
C ASN A 39 9.02 17.58 -21.47
N ALA A 40 8.46 17.42 -20.28
CA ALA A 40 8.65 16.24 -19.45
C ALA A 40 7.78 15.04 -19.87
N VAL A 41 6.65 15.29 -20.54
CA VAL A 41 5.66 14.24 -20.89
C VAL A 41 5.68 13.82 -22.36
N GLY A 42 6.66 14.31 -23.15
CA GLY A 42 6.71 14.05 -24.60
C GLY A 42 6.79 12.56 -24.97
N GLU A 43 7.44 11.73 -24.16
CA GLU A 43 7.54 10.29 -24.39
C GLU A 43 6.20 9.58 -24.12
N ILE A 44 5.52 9.94 -23.01
CA ILE A 44 4.20 9.39 -22.71
C ILE A 44 3.19 9.77 -23.79
N CYS A 45 3.19 11.01 -24.26
CA CYS A 45 2.31 11.46 -25.34
C CYS A 45 2.57 10.68 -26.64
N ARG A 46 3.83 10.44 -27.02
CA ARG A 46 4.18 9.60 -28.18
C ARG A 46 3.67 8.16 -28.03
N THR A 47 3.81 7.59 -26.85
CA THR A 47 3.33 6.23 -26.55
C THR A 47 1.80 6.15 -26.65
N LEU A 48 1.08 7.13 -26.09
CA LEU A 48 -0.38 7.20 -26.15
C LEU A 48 -0.88 7.46 -27.58
N ALA A 49 -0.20 8.30 -28.36
CA ALA A 49 -0.53 8.53 -29.77
C ALA A 49 -0.47 7.24 -30.61
N LYS A 50 0.59 6.42 -30.44
CA LYS A 50 0.71 5.11 -31.10
C LYS A 50 -0.47 4.17 -30.73
N ARG A 51 -1.01 4.29 -29.51
CA ARG A 51 -2.13 3.50 -29.00
C ARG A 51 -3.50 4.11 -29.30
N LYS A 52 -3.54 5.27 -29.94
CA LYS A 52 -4.76 6.07 -30.17
C LYS A 52 -5.51 6.41 -28.86
N SER A 53 -4.79 6.49 -27.75
CA SER A 53 -5.32 6.96 -26.46
C SER A 53 -5.28 8.48 -26.40
N PRO A 54 -6.37 9.16 -26.01
CA PRO A 54 -6.42 10.62 -26.01
C PRO A 54 -5.53 11.22 -24.92
N TYR A 55 -4.88 12.33 -25.26
CA TYR A 55 -4.13 13.17 -24.33
C TYR A 55 -4.30 14.64 -24.69
N ASN A 56 -4.41 15.50 -23.67
CA ASN A 56 -4.68 16.91 -23.85
C ASN A 56 -3.88 17.76 -22.88
N LYS A 57 -3.43 18.91 -23.39
CA LYS A 57 -2.93 19.99 -22.57
C LYS A 57 -4.11 20.75 -21.99
N VAL A 58 -4.13 20.98 -20.68
CA VAL A 58 -5.20 21.65 -19.95
C VAL A 58 -4.65 22.58 -18.88
N SER A 59 -5.50 23.44 -18.33
CA SER A 59 -5.14 24.34 -17.23
C SER A 59 -5.10 23.62 -15.88
N ASP A 60 -4.40 24.19 -14.89
CA ASP A 60 -4.35 23.66 -13.53
C ASP A 60 -5.74 23.52 -12.88
N PRO A 61 -6.68 24.48 -13.00
CA PRO A 61 -8.03 24.31 -12.50
C PRO A 61 -8.79 23.12 -13.13
N GLU A 62 -8.50 22.78 -14.40
CA GLU A 62 -9.08 21.61 -15.05
C GLU A 62 -8.47 20.32 -14.51
N LEU A 63 -7.15 20.28 -14.25
CA LEU A 63 -6.48 19.13 -13.60
C LEU A 63 -7.03 18.91 -12.20
N GLU A 64 -7.17 19.98 -11.41
CA GLU A 64 -7.77 19.92 -10.07
C GLU A 64 -9.21 19.34 -10.12
N LYS A 65 -10.03 19.80 -11.05
CA LYS A 65 -11.39 19.29 -11.25
C LYS A 65 -11.42 17.80 -11.63
N LEU A 66 -10.44 17.34 -12.43
CA LEU A 66 -10.35 15.94 -12.86
C LEU A 66 -9.97 14.99 -11.71
N CYS A 67 -9.04 15.39 -10.84
CA CYS A 67 -8.53 14.51 -9.77
C CYS A 67 -9.03 14.88 -8.36
N GLY A 68 -9.75 16.01 -8.20
CA GLY A 68 -10.24 16.48 -6.90
C GLY A 68 -9.12 16.91 -5.94
N SER A 69 -7.97 17.34 -6.44
CA SER A 69 -6.81 17.70 -5.62
C SER A 69 -5.94 18.77 -6.29
N VAL A 70 -5.50 19.75 -5.51
CA VAL A 70 -4.49 20.75 -5.92
C VAL A 70 -3.07 20.15 -6.07
N HIS A 71 -2.85 18.95 -5.56
CA HIS A 71 -1.54 18.29 -5.55
C HIS A 71 -1.29 17.42 -6.79
N HIS A 72 -1.83 17.81 -7.95
CA HIS A 72 -1.71 17.05 -9.22
C HIS A 72 -0.31 17.13 -9.85
N GLN A 73 0.51 18.08 -9.44
CA GLN A 73 1.87 18.27 -9.98
C GLN A 73 1.90 18.42 -11.53
N GLY A 74 0.87 19.03 -12.10
CA GLY A 74 0.75 19.28 -13.52
C GLY A 74 0.40 18.08 -14.39
N VAL A 75 -0.02 16.94 -13.82
CA VAL A 75 -0.39 15.73 -14.59
C VAL A 75 -1.53 14.94 -13.94
N VAL A 76 -2.43 14.40 -14.78
CA VAL A 76 -3.50 13.47 -14.39
C VAL A 76 -3.65 12.39 -15.46
N ALA A 77 -3.65 11.13 -15.06
CA ALA A 77 -3.97 9.99 -15.90
C ALA A 77 -5.28 9.35 -15.43
N MET A 78 -6.21 9.13 -16.36
CA MET A 78 -7.42 8.35 -16.09
C MET A 78 -7.14 6.88 -16.41
N ILE A 79 -7.40 6.00 -15.45
CA ILE A 79 -7.29 4.55 -15.58
C ILE A 79 -8.62 3.89 -15.24
N ASP A 80 -8.83 2.64 -15.63
CA ASP A 80 -9.94 1.87 -15.07
C ASP A 80 -9.74 1.74 -13.55
N GLN A 81 -10.83 1.79 -12.77
CA GLN A 81 -10.74 1.55 -11.32
C GLN A 81 -10.07 0.19 -11.09
N PRO A 82 -8.94 0.10 -10.38
CA PRO A 82 -8.29 -1.17 -10.10
C PRO A 82 -9.20 -2.12 -9.34
N GLU A 83 -9.32 -3.33 -9.84
CA GLU A 83 -9.97 -4.42 -9.12
C GLU A 83 -8.92 -5.08 -8.21
N ILE A 84 -9.28 -5.25 -6.93
CA ILE A 84 -8.40 -5.91 -5.96
C ILE A 84 -8.68 -7.41 -6.06
N GLU A 85 -7.69 -8.15 -6.52
CA GLU A 85 -7.80 -9.60 -6.70
C GLU A 85 -7.95 -10.31 -5.36
N PRO A 86 -8.82 -11.34 -5.26
CA PRO A 86 -8.86 -12.20 -4.09
C PRO A 86 -7.54 -12.98 -3.94
N LEU A 87 -7.04 -13.03 -2.71
CA LEU A 87 -5.89 -13.88 -2.40
C LEU A 87 -6.30 -15.36 -2.47
N THR A 88 -5.63 -16.13 -3.33
CA THR A 88 -5.86 -17.56 -3.53
C THR A 88 -4.75 -18.42 -2.90
N SER A 89 -5.00 -19.73 -2.77
CA SER A 89 -3.98 -20.71 -2.35
C SER A 89 -2.77 -20.71 -3.27
N ASP A 90 -2.99 -20.66 -4.58
CA ASP A 90 -1.91 -20.70 -5.58
C ASP A 90 -0.95 -19.51 -5.43
N ILE A 91 -1.50 -18.31 -5.17
CA ILE A 91 -0.70 -17.11 -4.91
C ILE A 91 0.14 -17.28 -3.63
N THR A 92 -0.46 -17.81 -2.56
CA THR A 92 0.29 -18.03 -1.30
C THR A 92 1.35 -19.13 -1.43
N GLU A 93 1.10 -20.18 -2.20
CA GLU A 93 2.08 -21.22 -2.52
C GLU A 93 3.27 -20.67 -3.32
N GLU A 94 3.01 -19.76 -4.27
CA GLU A 94 4.06 -19.06 -4.99
C GLU A 94 4.95 -18.25 -4.05
N TRP A 95 4.34 -17.54 -3.06
CA TRP A 95 5.11 -16.78 -2.07
C TRP A 95 5.99 -17.68 -1.22
N LEU A 96 5.46 -18.83 -0.78
CA LEU A 96 6.22 -19.81 0.00
C LEU A 96 7.40 -20.36 -0.79
N HIS A 97 7.18 -20.73 -2.04
CA HIS A 97 8.24 -21.22 -2.94
C HIS A 97 9.33 -20.16 -3.16
N LYS A 98 8.93 -18.90 -3.36
CA LYS A 98 9.85 -17.77 -3.58
C LYS A 98 10.35 -17.14 -2.28
N LYS A 99 9.97 -17.65 -1.11
CA LYS A 99 10.26 -17.08 0.22
C LYS A 99 9.91 -15.58 0.33
N GLN A 100 8.78 -15.20 -0.24
CA GLN A 100 8.31 -13.82 -0.22
C GLN A 100 7.47 -13.55 1.04
N SER A 101 7.85 -12.51 1.77
CA SER A 101 7.07 -11.97 2.88
C SER A 101 5.91 -11.12 2.38
N ALA A 102 4.89 -10.94 3.22
CA ALA A 102 3.71 -10.14 2.92
C ALA A 102 3.31 -9.26 4.09
N LEU A 103 2.65 -8.13 3.78
CA LEU A 103 1.97 -7.27 4.76
C LEU A 103 0.48 -7.57 4.74
N LEU A 104 -0.14 -7.61 5.91
CA LEU A 104 -1.57 -7.70 6.10
C LEU A 104 -2.03 -6.49 6.91
N LEU A 105 -2.99 -5.74 6.38
CA LEU A 105 -3.54 -4.55 7.02
C LEU A 105 -4.87 -4.91 7.70
N ASP A 106 -4.94 -4.80 9.01
CA ASP A 106 -6.18 -5.05 9.76
C ASP A 106 -6.94 -3.72 9.93
N ARG A 107 -7.82 -3.40 8.98
CA ARG A 107 -8.71 -2.23 8.98
C ARG A 107 -7.99 -0.88 9.05
N VAL A 108 -6.96 -0.71 8.23
CA VAL A 108 -6.30 0.59 8.02
C VAL A 108 -7.24 1.46 7.17
N GLY A 109 -7.97 2.37 7.83
CA GLY A 109 -9.08 3.11 7.23
C GLY A 109 -8.68 4.30 6.35
N ASN A 110 -7.47 4.82 6.50
CA ASN A 110 -7.04 6.03 5.80
C ASN A 110 -6.31 5.71 4.48
N ALA A 111 -6.82 6.23 3.36
CA ALA A 111 -6.23 6.03 2.03
C ALA A 111 -4.81 6.61 1.90
N ASN A 112 -4.46 7.67 2.62
CA ASN A 112 -3.10 8.19 2.64
C ASN A 112 -2.15 7.21 3.35
N ASN A 113 -2.59 6.58 4.46
CA ASN A 113 -1.80 5.56 5.14
C ASN A 113 -1.60 4.33 4.24
N LEU A 114 -2.64 3.86 3.55
CA LEU A 114 -2.49 2.80 2.55
C LEU A 114 -1.45 3.16 1.49
N GLY A 115 -1.52 4.36 0.91
CA GLY A 115 -0.55 4.84 -0.08
C GLY A 115 0.88 4.90 0.46
N ALA A 116 1.07 5.40 1.68
CA ALA A 116 2.38 5.50 2.33
C ALA A 116 2.97 4.11 2.68
N ILE A 117 2.12 3.16 3.12
CA ILE A 117 2.51 1.77 3.37
C ILE A 117 2.96 1.11 2.06
N VAL A 118 2.18 1.25 0.98
CA VAL A 118 2.52 0.69 -0.34
C VAL A 118 3.83 1.30 -0.88
N ARG A 119 4.04 2.61 -0.69
CA ARG A 119 5.31 3.26 -1.05
C ARG A 119 6.49 2.65 -0.30
N SER A 120 6.36 2.46 1.02
CA SER A 120 7.40 1.84 1.85
C SER A 120 7.62 0.39 1.48
N ALA A 121 6.55 -0.38 1.20
CA ALA A 121 6.64 -1.75 0.73
C ALA A 121 7.43 -1.86 -0.58
N ALA A 122 7.08 -1.03 -1.58
CA ALA A 122 7.80 -0.97 -2.85
C ALA A 122 9.29 -0.62 -2.64
N PHE A 123 9.58 0.38 -1.78
CA PHE A 123 10.95 0.82 -1.50
C PHE A 123 11.81 -0.27 -0.86
N PHE A 124 11.25 -1.05 0.05
CA PHE A 124 11.95 -2.15 0.74
C PHE A 124 11.84 -3.50 0.02
N GLY A 125 11.24 -3.54 -1.18
CA GLY A 125 11.15 -4.76 -2.00
C GLY A 125 10.07 -5.76 -1.56
N PHE A 126 9.13 -5.34 -0.72
CA PHE A 126 7.94 -6.12 -0.39
C PHE A 126 6.90 -5.99 -1.50
N LYS A 127 6.54 -7.11 -2.11
CA LYS A 127 5.66 -7.14 -3.29
C LYS A 127 4.19 -7.38 -2.96
N ASN A 128 3.87 -7.85 -1.74
CA ASN A 128 2.55 -8.37 -1.43
C ASN A 128 1.96 -7.62 -0.24
N VAL A 129 0.83 -6.97 -0.46
CA VAL A 129 0.00 -6.32 0.55
C VAL A 129 -1.39 -6.95 0.52
N ILE A 130 -1.94 -7.28 1.68
CA ILE A 130 -3.23 -7.92 1.83
C ILE A 130 -4.15 -6.99 2.62
N ILE A 131 -5.36 -6.81 2.15
CA ILE A 131 -6.39 -6.03 2.84
C ILE A 131 -7.65 -6.88 3.06
N PRO A 132 -8.34 -6.73 4.20
CA PRO A 132 -9.63 -7.38 4.39
C PRO A 132 -10.71 -6.75 3.51
N MET A 133 -11.72 -7.54 3.15
CA MET A 133 -12.97 -7.06 2.56
C MET A 133 -13.88 -6.52 3.68
N ASP A 134 -13.50 -5.41 4.28
CA ASP A 134 -14.14 -4.78 5.43
C ASP A 134 -14.40 -3.30 5.11
N GLU A 135 -15.56 -2.77 5.49
CA GLU A 135 -15.92 -1.36 5.24
C GLU A 135 -14.98 -0.37 5.95
N ALA A 136 -14.39 -0.76 7.08
CA ALA A 136 -13.41 0.04 7.80
C ALA A 136 -12.03 0.06 7.12
N GLN A 137 -11.78 -0.80 6.12
CA GLN A 137 -10.54 -0.84 5.37
C GLN A 137 -10.58 0.14 4.21
N SER A 138 -9.52 0.95 4.06
CA SER A 138 -9.35 1.82 2.90
C SER A 138 -9.18 1.01 1.61
N SER A 139 -9.90 1.43 0.57
CA SER A 139 -9.72 0.94 -0.78
C SER A 139 -8.65 1.75 -1.55
N VAL A 140 -8.31 1.27 -2.75
CA VAL A 140 -7.41 1.98 -3.67
C VAL A 140 -8.14 3.19 -4.27
N THR A 141 -7.60 4.39 -4.03
CA THR A 141 -8.18 5.67 -4.41
C THR A 141 -7.15 6.58 -5.07
N THR A 142 -7.60 7.72 -5.61
CA THR A 142 -6.71 8.81 -6.09
C THR A 142 -5.68 9.22 -5.03
N SER A 143 -6.10 9.35 -3.76
CA SER A 143 -5.21 9.72 -2.65
C SER A 143 -4.14 8.67 -2.40
N SER A 144 -4.49 7.37 -2.37
CA SER A 144 -3.52 6.31 -2.14
C SER A 144 -2.51 6.21 -3.30
N TYR A 145 -2.93 6.36 -4.56
CA TYR A 145 -2.02 6.44 -5.70
C TYR A 145 -1.05 7.61 -5.60
N ARG A 146 -1.56 8.80 -5.29
CA ARG A 146 -0.74 10.01 -5.16
C ARG A 146 0.31 9.86 -4.06
N VAL A 147 -0.08 9.37 -2.89
CA VAL A 147 0.84 9.21 -1.76
C VAL A 147 1.85 8.07 -2.00
N ALA A 148 1.44 7.01 -2.69
CA ALA A 148 2.33 5.91 -3.04
C ALA A 148 3.45 6.30 -4.03
N GLN A 149 3.32 7.44 -4.73
CA GLN A 149 4.34 7.99 -5.65
C GLN A 149 4.93 6.94 -6.60
N GLY A 150 4.04 6.15 -7.23
CA GLY A 150 4.41 5.08 -8.16
C GLY A 150 4.54 3.70 -7.53
N GLY A 151 4.57 3.57 -6.21
CA GLY A 151 4.66 2.29 -5.51
C GLY A 151 3.54 1.30 -5.87
N MET A 152 2.34 1.82 -6.25
CA MET A 152 1.21 1.01 -6.68
C MET A 152 1.50 0.11 -7.89
N GLU A 153 2.50 0.45 -8.70
CA GLU A 153 2.86 -0.34 -9.88
C GLU A 153 3.89 -1.45 -9.58
N TYR A 154 4.41 -1.50 -8.36
CA TYR A 154 5.43 -2.46 -7.93
C TYR A 154 4.96 -3.38 -6.79
N VAL A 155 3.75 -3.16 -6.29
CA VAL A 155 3.16 -3.92 -5.18
C VAL A 155 1.82 -4.48 -5.63
N ASN A 156 1.61 -5.77 -5.39
CA ASN A 156 0.32 -6.42 -5.59
C ASN A 156 -0.53 -6.23 -4.33
N ILE A 157 -1.76 -5.80 -4.50
CA ILE A 157 -2.73 -5.68 -3.41
C ILE A 157 -3.78 -6.78 -3.59
N TYR A 158 -3.93 -7.62 -2.59
CA TYR A 158 -4.89 -8.72 -2.58
C TYR A 158 -5.96 -8.51 -1.51
N SER A 159 -7.14 -9.08 -1.72
CA SER A 159 -8.21 -9.04 -0.73
C SER A 159 -8.44 -10.39 -0.07
N VAL A 160 -8.84 -10.36 1.21
CA VAL A 160 -9.26 -11.56 1.96
C VAL A 160 -10.59 -11.33 2.65
N LYS A 161 -11.42 -12.39 2.72
CA LYS A 161 -12.70 -12.35 3.43
C LYS A 161 -12.53 -12.45 4.96
N SER A 162 -11.45 -13.08 5.43
CA SER A 162 -11.18 -13.27 6.85
C SER A 162 -9.68 -13.33 7.11
N ILE A 163 -9.20 -12.40 7.93
CA ILE A 163 -7.82 -12.35 8.39
C ILE A 163 -7.48 -13.61 9.19
N SER A 164 -8.34 -14.02 10.13
CA SER A 164 -8.08 -15.16 11.00
C SER A 164 -7.93 -16.47 10.21
N ARG A 165 -8.76 -16.68 9.18
CA ARG A 165 -8.63 -17.86 8.31
C ARG A 165 -7.33 -17.84 7.51
N LEU A 166 -6.90 -16.68 7.03
CA LEU A 166 -5.61 -16.55 6.35
C LEU A 166 -4.46 -16.88 7.30
N LEU A 167 -4.46 -16.29 8.51
CA LEU A 167 -3.44 -16.55 9.51
C LEU A 167 -3.37 -18.03 9.86
N GLU A 168 -4.51 -18.70 10.06
CA GLU A 168 -4.56 -20.14 10.33
C GLU A 168 -4.00 -20.96 9.15
N ALA A 169 -4.35 -20.62 7.91
CA ALA A 169 -3.84 -21.28 6.70
C ALA A 169 -2.31 -21.13 6.52
N MET A 170 -1.73 -20.05 7.06
CA MET A 170 -0.30 -19.78 7.01
C MET A 170 0.47 -20.32 8.21
N LYS A 171 -0.20 -20.91 9.18
CA LYS A 171 0.43 -21.52 10.36
C LYS A 171 1.49 -22.55 9.97
N GLY A 172 2.68 -22.39 10.56
CA GLY A 172 3.84 -23.24 10.26
C GLY A 172 4.51 -23.02 8.92
N LYS A 173 3.86 -22.33 7.96
CA LYS A 173 4.38 -22.02 6.61
C LYS A 173 5.10 -20.68 6.57
N MET A 174 4.52 -19.66 7.18
CA MET A 174 5.09 -18.33 7.39
C MET A 174 5.18 -18.05 8.89
N VAL A 175 6.07 -17.15 9.31
CA VAL A 175 6.03 -16.62 10.68
C VAL A 175 5.09 -15.42 10.71
N ARG A 176 4.04 -15.50 11.51
CA ARG A 176 2.95 -14.53 11.58
C ARG A 176 3.21 -13.55 12.72
N PHE A 177 3.58 -12.34 12.38
CA PHE A 177 3.87 -11.27 13.32
C PHE A 177 2.69 -10.31 13.43
N GLY A 178 2.26 -10.00 14.65
CA GLY A 178 1.32 -8.92 14.91
C GLY A 178 2.04 -7.73 15.55
N THR A 179 1.75 -6.50 15.09
CA THR A 179 2.26 -5.29 15.75
C THR A 179 1.38 -4.91 16.94
N ASP A 180 1.99 -4.74 18.11
CA ASP A 180 1.29 -4.37 19.34
C ASP A 180 2.17 -3.49 20.23
N VAL A 181 1.63 -2.40 20.73
CA VAL A 181 2.34 -1.46 21.64
C VAL A 181 2.64 -2.07 23.02
N ASN A 182 2.01 -3.19 23.37
CA ASN A 182 2.21 -3.92 24.62
C ASN A 182 3.00 -5.23 24.42
N ALA A 183 3.53 -5.48 23.22
CA ALA A 183 4.35 -6.65 22.96
C ALA A 183 5.68 -6.60 23.70
N LYS A 184 6.29 -7.77 23.91
CA LYS A 184 7.59 -7.89 24.59
C LYS A 184 8.75 -8.01 23.60
N GLN A 185 8.51 -8.55 22.42
CA GLN A 185 9.54 -8.76 21.41
C GLN A 185 9.80 -7.48 20.61
N PRO A 186 11.01 -6.93 20.62
CA PRO A 186 11.32 -5.75 19.82
C PRO A 186 11.35 -6.10 18.33
N VAL A 187 10.92 -5.17 17.48
CA VAL A 187 10.88 -5.33 16.03
C VAL A 187 12.24 -5.73 15.42
N GLY A 188 13.36 -5.31 16.02
CA GLY A 188 14.71 -5.69 15.56
C GLY A 188 15.01 -7.19 15.61
N LYS A 189 14.18 -7.99 16.32
CA LYS A 189 14.31 -9.45 16.35
C LYS A 189 13.50 -10.17 15.26
N ILE A 190 12.76 -9.46 14.43
CA ILE A 190 11.87 -10.09 13.45
C ILE A 190 12.60 -11.05 12.51
N ARG A 191 13.83 -10.74 12.12
CA ARG A 191 14.66 -11.60 11.26
C ARG A 191 15.11 -12.86 11.97
N GLU A 192 15.56 -12.74 13.22
CA GLU A 192 15.96 -13.87 14.07
C GLU A 192 14.77 -14.82 14.27
N LEU A 193 13.61 -14.28 14.64
CA LEU A 193 12.37 -15.02 14.87
C LEU A 193 11.80 -15.66 13.59
N SER A 194 11.99 -15.02 12.43
CA SER A 194 11.57 -15.58 11.14
C SER A 194 12.42 -16.79 10.72
N GLY A 195 13.68 -16.83 11.10
CA GLY A 195 14.62 -17.86 10.66
C GLY A 195 14.67 -17.93 9.13
N ASN A 196 14.37 -19.10 8.56
CA ASN A 196 14.35 -19.33 7.12
C ASN A 196 12.96 -19.20 6.46
N LYS A 197 11.92 -18.87 7.24
CA LYS A 197 10.55 -18.74 6.74
C LYS A 197 10.26 -17.29 6.32
N PRO A 198 9.40 -17.07 5.34
CA PRO A 198 8.90 -15.75 5.03
C PRO A 198 7.99 -15.24 6.17
N ALA A 199 7.92 -13.93 6.35
CA ALA A 199 7.11 -13.27 7.36
C ALA A 199 5.75 -12.83 6.78
N LEU A 200 4.68 -13.05 7.55
CA LEU A 200 3.38 -12.42 7.35
C LEU A 200 3.17 -11.42 8.49
N ILE A 201 3.27 -10.13 8.17
CA ILE A 201 3.25 -9.06 9.15
C ILE A 201 1.88 -8.39 9.18
N VAL A 202 1.25 -8.35 10.33
CA VAL A 202 -0.06 -7.71 10.51
C VAL A 202 0.13 -6.34 11.15
N LEU A 203 -0.34 -5.32 10.45
CA LEU A 203 -0.41 -3.93 10.92
C LEU A 203 -1.86 -3.61 11.24
N GLY A 204 -2.12 -3.08 12.43
CA GLY A 204 -3.46 -2.82 12.92
C GLY A 204 -4.00 -1.44 12.55
N ASN A 205 -5.28 -1.26 12.84
CA ASN A 205 -5.98 0.01 12.81
C ASN A 205 -5.28 1.06 13.68
N GLU A 206 -5.38 2.33 13.29
CA GLU A 206 -4.69 3.45 13.94
C GLU A 206 -5.13 3.70 15.37
N GLU A 207 -6.42 3.45 15.70
CA GLU A 207 -6.99 3.70 17.03
C GLU A 207 -7.00 2.45 17.92
N HIS A 208 -7.32 1.29 17.32
CA HIS A 208 -7.58 0.06 18.08
C HIS A 208 -6.48 -0.99 17.93
N GLY A 209 -5.48 -0.75 17.07
CA GLY A 209 -4.46 -1.74 16.76
C GLY A 209 -5.03 -2.99 16.07
N ILE A 210 -4.36 -4.12 16.20
CA ILE A 210 -4.85 -5.40 15.70
C ILE A 210 -5.89 -6.02 16.66
N SER A 211 -6.92 -6.67 16.11
CA SER A 211 -8.00 -7.25 16.91
C SER A 211 -7.50 -8.38 17.83
N LYS A 212 -8.24 -8.65 18.91
CA LYS A 212 -7.91 -9.75 19.84
C LYS A 212 -7.82 -11.10 19.13
N GLU A 213 -8.73 -11.37 18.19
CA GLU A 213 -8.74 -12.58 17.41
C GLU A 213 -7.49 -12.69 16.51
N VAL A 214 -7.08 -11.59 15.89
CA VAL A 214 -5.86 -11.52 15.07
C VAL A 214 -4.62 -11.77 15.94
N LYS A 215 -4.53 -11.15 17.14
CA LYS A 215 -3.44 -11.38 18.09
C LYS A 215 -3.26 -12.85 18.45
N GLN A 216 -4.37 -13.55 18.72
CA GLN A 216 -4.35 -14.98 19.08
C GLN A 216 -3.88 -15.90 17.94
N ASN A 217 -3.99 -15.44 16.69
CA ASN A 217 -3.57 -16.17 15.51
C ASN A 217 -2.15 -15.80 15.02
N CYS A 218 -1.46 -14.85 15.66
CA CYS A 218 -0.05 -14.57 15.40
C CYS A 218 0.86 -15.55 16.15
N ASP A 219 2.01 -15.83 15.58
CA ASP A 219 3.04 -16.62 16.26
C ASP A 219 3.79 -15.76 17.28
N GLU A 220 4.02 -14.47 16.92
CA GLU A 220 4.72 -13.50 17.76
C GLU A 220 4.05 -12.13 17.67
N LEU A 221 4.04 -11.42 18.80
CA LEU A 221 3.70 -10.00 18.84
C LEU A 221 4.98 -9.20 18.98
N ILE A 222 5.13 -8.17 18.15
CA ILE A 222 6.31 -7.31 18.08
C ILE A 222 5.96 -5.86 18.38
N ILE A 223 6.90 -5.17 19.03
CA ILE A 223 6.82 -3.75 19.37
C ILE A 223 7.96 -2.97 18.71
N ILE A 224 7.66 -1.76 18.26
CA ILE A 224 8.68 -0.74 18.00
C ILE A 224 9.02 -0.14 19.36
N PRO A 225 10.24 -0.36 19.90
CA PRO A 225 10.56 0.09 21.24
C PRO A 225 10.47 1.60 21.36
N PHE A 226 9.81 2.05 22.40
CA PHE A 226 9.82 3.44 22.79
C PHE A 226 11.08 3.72 23.61
N THR A 227 11.79 4.78 23.28
CA THR A 227 12.98 5.21 24.05
C THR A 227 12.58 6.44 24.87
N SER A 228 12.51 6.30 26.18
CA SER A 228 12.25 7.42 27.09
C SER A 228 13.54 8.14 27.45
N ASN A 229 13.86 9.22 26.74
CA ASN A 229 14.81 10.24 27.23
C ASN A 229 14.06 11.43 27.88
N PHE A 230 12.80 11.21 28.24
CA PHE A 230 11.96 12.19 28.90
C PHE A 230 12.07 12.02 30.42
N ASP A 231 11.82 13.11 31.17
CA ASP A 231 11.78 13.10 32.62
C ASP A 231 10.99 11.91 33.15
N GLU A 232 11.47 11.26 34.23
CA GLU A 232 10.88 10.05 34.84
C GLU A 232 9.38 10.16 35.16
N LYS A 233 8.82 11.37 35.10
CA LYS A 233 7.40 11.67 35.36
C LYS A 233 6.51 11.49 34.11
N VAL A 234 7.08 11.29 32.92
CA VAL A 234 6.32 11.13 31.66
C VAL A 234 6.46 9.70 31.18
N GLU A 235 5.49 8.85 31.51
CA GLU A 235 5.53 7.42 31.14
C GLU A 235 5.55 7.20 29.61
N ARG A 236 4.73 7.91 28.85
CA ARG A 236 4.71 7.93 27.37
C ARG A 236 4.10 9.22 26.86
N PRO A 237 4.85 10.07 26.15
CA PRO A 237 4.28 11.31 25.59
C PRO A 237 3.33 11.06 24.41
N ILE A 238 3.44 9.89 23.77
CA ILE A 238 2.63 9.46 22.61
C ILE A 238 2.34 7.97 22.77
N GLU A 239 1.09 7.56 22.57
CA GLU A 239 0.68 6.16 22.73
C GLU A 239 1.24 5.24 21.63
N SER A 240 1.26 5.72 20.37
CA SER A 240 1.68 4.94 19.22
C SER A 240 2.21 5.82 18.08
N LEU A 241 2.92 5.20 17.15
CA LEU A 241 3.27 5.81 15.87
C LEU A 241 2.09 5.70 14.89
N ASN A 242 2.04 6.63 13.92
CA ASN A 242 1.18 6.46 12.77
C ASN A 242 1.49 5.11 12.08
N VAL A 243 0.46 4.41 11.62
CA VAL A 243 0.58 3.05 11.07
C VAL A 243 1.53 2.97 9.86
N ALA A 244 1.58 4.00 9.02
CA ALA A 244 2.51 4.03 7.87
C ALA A 244 3.97 4.23 8.30
N GLN A 245 4.21 4.99 9.37
CA GLN A 245 5.54 5.13 9.97
C GLN A 245 5.97 3.81 10.64
N ALA A 246 5.07 3.18 11.39
CA ALA A 246 5.31 1.87 11.97
C ALA A 246 5.63 0.83 10.89
N ALA A 247 4.85 0.82 9.78
CA ALA A 247 5.11 -0.03 8.64
C ALA A 247 6.52 0.15 8.07
N ALA A 248 6.97 1.39 7.88
CA ALA A 248 8.30 1.68 7.35
C ALA A 248 9.42 1.11 8.24
N ILE A 249 9.29 1.23 9.57
CA ILE A 249 10.25 0.67 10.54
C ILE A 249 10.25 -0.85 10.48
N VAL A 250 9.07 -1.49 10.51
CA VAL A 250 8.93 -2.94 10.45
C VAL A 250 9.52 -3.50 9.16
N LEU A 251 9.22 -2.88 8.02
CA LEU A 251 9.75 -3.27 6.72
C LEU A 251 11.29 -3.11 6.65
N TYR A 252 11.81 -2.04 7.24
CA TYR A 252 13.26 -1.82 7.34
C TYR A 252 13.94 -2.94 8.11
N GLU A 253 13.40 -3.36 9.24
CA GLU A 253 13.95 -4.46 10.05
C GLU A 253 13.80 -5.83 9.39
N CYS A 254 12.76 -6.02 8.55
CA CYS A 254 12.54 -7.26 7.80
C CYS A 254 13.40 -7.40 6.55
N ARG A 255 13.97 -6.31 6.01
CA ARG A 255 14.75 -6.39 4.78
C ARG A 255 16.00 -7.27 4.97
N LYS A 256 16.36 -7.97 3.91
CA LYS A 256 17.57 -8.79 3.86
C LYS A 256 18.84 -7.95 3.70
#